data_b80b1cd77c4007d24860e59c938e9d6e
#
_entry.id   b80b1cd77c4007d24860e59c938e9d6e
#
_cell.length_a   1.000
_cell.length_b   1.000
_cell.length_c   1.000
_cell.angle_alpha   90.00
_cell.angle_beta   90.00
_cell.angle_gamma   90.00
#
_symmetry.space_group_name_H-M   'P 1'
#
loop_
_entity.id
_entity.type
_entity.pdbx_description
1 polymer ?
#
loop_
_entity_poly.entity_id
_entity_poly.type
_entity_poly.pdbx_seq_one_letter_code
_entity_poly.pdbx_strand_id
1 'polypeptide(L)'
;MEDEQPTGIARRRVLGLMTMAVPAAVLTAGVTQPAEAAVGRGGPVRFRPGKAMLGSYLSLRGRSLTESLALRRKQLGRDQRIVHRYYPWTGYAPVSEPEVPPGAVLMVSWDGTFHKRITSGRSDRDIALMATRLAGMRRPIMLRWGWEMNGNWFDWDGAHNGRKASGYIKSWRRMHRIFREEGATNVAWVWGPNWNSGPDVSWNRFQNYYPGDSYVDWVGVSGYNFSRESPRTLFTPIVDAYGGRKPIVLAETAAIGHGRNTKAPWIRRLSTYVAATPSIGAVVWFDTDNQKGTSRNFRPDTDDEALAAYRKMARSTRFSG
;
A
#
# COMPACT_ATOMS: atom_id res chain seq x y z
N MET A 1 -68.80 29.56 -46.88
CA MET A 1 -69.55 30.45 -45.96
C MET A 1 -68.44 31.14 -45.17
N GLU A 2 -67.98 32.25 -45.67
CA GLU A 2 -68.51 33.58 -45.25
C GLU A 2 -68.21 33.82 -43.83
N ASP A 3 -67.58 34.81 -43.36
CA ASP A 3 -67.22 36.18 -43.70
C ASP A 3 -66.72 36.73 -42.39
N GLU A 4 -66.00 37.67 -42.13
CA GLU A 4 -65.65 38.95 -42.73
C GLU A 4 -64.67 39.64 -41.74
N GLN A 5 -63.82 40.45 -42.25
CA GLN A 5 -63.13 41.54 -41.54
C GLN A 5 -64.11 42.66 -41.22
N PRO A 6 -63.78 43.67 -40.38
CA PRO A 6 -62.80 44.68 -40.87
C PRO A 6 -62.06 45.52 -39.78
N THR A 7 -60.95 46.07 -40.22
CA THR A 7 -60.42 47.46 -40.20
C THR A 7 -60.35 48.29 -38.87
N GLY A 8 -59.21 48.97 -38.69
CA GLY A 8 -59.10 50.18 -37.88
C GLY A 8 -57.69 50.71 -37.59
N ILE A 9 -57.06 51.33 -38.60
CA ILE A 9 -56.33 52.63 -38.63
C ILE A 9 -55.37 53.01 -37.54
N ALA A 10 -54.11 53.08 -37.94
CA ALA A 10 -52.96 53.94 -37.62
C ALA A 10 -52.98 54.95 -36.47
N ARG A 11 -51.84 54.97 -35.74
CA ARG A 11 -51.11 56.24 -35.50
C ARG A 11 -49.62 55.99 -35.28
N ARG A 12 -48.81 56.57 -36.15
CA ARG A 12 -47.39 56.75 -36.09
C ARG A 12 -46.96 57.50 -34.81
N ARG A 13 -45.92 56.99 -34.09
CA ARG A 13 -44.96 57.88 -33.39
C ARG A 13 -43.56 57.30 -33.61
N VAL A 14 -42.73 58.13 -34.18
CA VAL A 14 -41.30 58.01 -34.38
C VAL A 14 -40.65 58.28 -33.04
N LEU A 15 -39.78 57.47 -32.56
CA LEU A 15 -38.70 57.87 -31.62
C LEU A 15 -37.55 56.85 -31.68
N GLY A 16 -36.43 57.40 -32.07
CA GLY A 16 -35.07 57.20 -31.52
C GLY A 16 -34.48 55.78 -31.57
N LEU A 17 -33.62 55.50 -32.56
CA LEU A 17 -32.60 54.47 -32.46
C LEU A 17 -31.57 54.88 -31.42
N MET A 18 -31.49 54.13 -30.32
CA MET A 18 -30.28 54.00 -29.52
C MET A 18 -29.71 52.59 -29.74
N THR A 19 -28.64 52.51 -30.48
CA THR A 19 -27.80 51.31 -30.63
C THR A 19 -27.01 51.10 -29.36
N MET A 20 -27.45 50.19 -28.48
CA MET A 20 -26.59 49.66 -27.42
C MET A 20 -25.78 48.52 -28.00
N ALA A 21 -24.46 48.72 -28.09
CA ALA A 21 -23.49 47.67 -28.34
C ALA A 21 -23.43 46.70 -27.15
N VAL A 22 -23.87 45.47 -27.33
CA VAL A 22 -23.67 44.38 -26.39
C VAL A 22 -22.27 43.84 -26.61
N PRO A 23 -21.38 43.83 -25.59
CA PRO A 23 -20.07 43.15 -25.75
C PRO A 23 -20.30 41.65 -25.84
N ALA A 24 -19.83 41.02 -26.90
CA ALA A 24 -19.75 39.59 -27.05
C ALA A 24 -18.80 39.04 -25.99
N ALA A 25 -19.33 38.43 -24.92
CA ALA A 25 -18.53 37.65 -24.00
C ALA A 25 -18.06 36.37 -24.73
N VAL A 26 -16.78 36.34 -25.05
CA VAL A 26 -16.12 35.12 -25.52
C VAL A 26 -16.11 34.14 -24.34
N LEU A 27 -17.03 33.21 -24.31
CA LEU A 27 -16.99 32.04 -23.46
C LEU A 27 -15.81 31.16 -23.92
N THR A 28 -14.63 31.39 -23.36
CA THR A 28 -13.56 30.38 -23.38
C THR A 28 -14.06 29.17 -22.60
N ALA A 29 -14.53 28.15 -23.31
CA ALA A 29 -14.73 26.83 -22.72
C ALA A 29 -13.36 26.37 -22.19
N GLY A 30 -13.12 26.59 -20.88
CA GLY A 30 -12.02 26.00 -20.17
C GLY A 30 -12.18 24.49 -20.27
N VAL A 31 -11.29 23.85 -21.02
CA VAL A 31 -11.11 22.41 -20.96
C VAL A 31 -10.68 22.11 -19.52
N THR A 32 -11.65 21.77 -18.68
CA THR A 32 -11.36 21.21 -17.37
C THR A 32 -10.66 19.86 -17.61
N GLN A 33 -9.34 19.84 -17.47
CA GLN A 33 -8.62 18.57 -17.32
C GLN A 33 -9.34 17.79 -16.22
N PRO A 34 -9.63 16.49 -16.43
CA PRO A 34 -10.18 15.68 -15.36
C PRO A 34 -9.21 15.79 -14.18
N ALA A 35 -9.72 16.24 -13.03
CA ALA A 35 -8.93 16.31 -11.81
C ALA A 35 -8.35 14.90 -11.58
N GLU A 36 -7.02 14.77 -11.67
CA GLU A 36 -6.34 13.55 -11.26
C GLU A 36 -6.87 13.21 -9.85
N ALA A 37 -7.50 12.03 -9.73
CA ALA A 37 -8.03 11.58 -8.45
C ALA A 37 -6.90 11.63 -7.43
N ALA A 38 -6.99 12.50 -6.45
CA ALA A 38 -5.94 12.70 -5.46
C ALA A 38 -5.65 11.36 -4.79
N VAL A 39 -4.43 10.87 -4.89
CA VAL A 39 -3.98 9.64 -4.22
C VAL A 39 -4.34 9.72 -2.74
N GLY A 40 -4.93 8.66 -2.18
CA GLY A 40 -5.37 8.60 -0.79
C GLY A 40 -4.26 9.02 0.19
N ARG A 41 -4.66 9.60 1.33
CA ARG A 41 -3.71 10.19 2.30
C ARG A 41 -2.95 9.18 3.16
N GLY A 42 -3.24 7.86 3.05
CA GLY A 42 -2.55 6.80 3.79
C GLY A 42 -3.01 6.62 5.24
N GLY A 43 -4.17 7.19 5.63
CA GLY A 43 -4.69 7.10 6.99
C GLY A 43 -3.76 7.74 8.02
N PRO A 44 -3.63 7.17 9.24
CA PRO A 44 -2.74 7.67 10.29
C PRO A 44 -1.26 7.61 9.93
N VAL A 45 -0.87 6.80 8.96
CA VAL A 45 0.49 6.79 8.35
C VAL A 45 0.44 7.61 7.07
N ARG A 46 0.80 8.90 7.17
CA ARG A 46 0.65 9.85 6.07
C ARG A 46 1.53 9.52 4.87
N PHE A 47 0.92 9.47 3.70
CA PHE A 47 1.61 9.43 2.43
C PHE A 47 2.04 10.84 2.00
N ARG A 48 3.25 10.94 1.44
CA ARG A 48 3.80 12.15 0.82
C ARG A 48 4.19 11.83 -0.62
N PRO A 49 3.46 12.34 -1.63
CA PRO A 49 3.82 12.10 -3.03
C PRO A 49 5.29 12.46 -3.32
N GLY A 50 5.96 11.65 -4.10
CA GLY A 50 7.37 11.88 -4.42
C GLY A 50 8.36 11.57 -3.28
N LYS A 51 7.91 11.17 -2.09
CA LYS A 51 8.74 10.70 -0.98
C LYS A 51 8.39 9.26 -0.62
N ALA A 52 9.38 8.50 -0.15
CA ALA A 52 9.17 7.13 0.31
C ALA A 52 9.87 6.90 1.65
N MET A 53 9.23 6.12 2.51
CA MET A 53 9.84 5.58 3.71
C MET A 53 10.65 4.34 3.34
N LEU A 54 11.85 4.21 3.90
CA LEU A 54 12.64 2.97 3.84
C LEU A 54 12.54 2.25 5.16
N GLY A 55 12.15 1.00 5.12
CA GLY A 55 12.05 0.13 6.28
C GLY A 55 12.56 -1.27 6.03
N SER A 56 12.52 -2.10 7.05
CA SER A 56 12.90 -3.50 6.94
C SER A 56 12.15 -4.39 7.94
N TYR A 57 11.93 -5.62 7.54
CA TYR A 57 11.86 -6.75 8.45
C TYR A 57 13.30 -7.19 8.75
N LEU A 58 13.66 -7.27 10.02
CA LEU A 58 15.03 -7.59 10.45
C LEU A 58 15.03 -8.89 11.26
N SER A 59 15.66 -9.92 10.72
CA SER A 59 15.91 -11.20 11.40
C SER A 59 17.30 -11.71 11.01
N LEU A 60 18.31 -11.13 11.63
CA LEU A 60 19.71 -11.45 11.34
C LEU A 60 20.22 -12.49 12.35
N ARG A 61 20.86 -13.54 11.83
CA ARG A 61 21.38 -14.62 12.68
C ARG A 61 22.33 -14.11 13.77
N GLY A 62 22.05 -14.50 15.00
CA GLY A 62 22.87 -14.13 16.16
C GLY A 62 22.74 -12.66 16.60
N ARG A 63 21.67 -11.94 16.14
CA ARG A 63 21.42 -10.56 16.53
C ARG A 63 19.99 -10.34 17.01
N SER A 64 19.84 -9.54 18.04
CA SER A 64 18.54 -8.95 18.43
C SER A 64 18.05 -7.96 17.39
N LEU A 65 16.78 -7.52 17.50
CA LEU A 65 16.24 -6.45 16.68
C LEU A 65 17.03 -5.15 16.88
N THR A 66 17.31 -4.80 18.13
CA THR A 66 18.08 -3.59 18.51
C THR A 66 19.47 -3.59 17.87
N GLU A 67 20.21 -4.70 17.93
CA GLU A 67 21.53 -4.83 17.28
C GLU A 67 21.44 -4.77 15.77
N SER A 68 20.39 -5.35 15.18
CA SER A 68 20.15 -5.32 13.74
C SER A 68 19.83 -3.90 13.26
N LEU A 69 19.03 -3.15 13.99
CA LEU A 69 18.73 -1.73 13.73
C LEU A 69 19.99 -0.87 13.83
N ALA A 70 20.81 -1.08 14.87
CA ALA A 70 22.08 -0.38 15.06
C ALA A 70 23.06 -0.66 13.90
N LEU A 71 23.17 -1.93 13.47
CA LEU A 71 23.96 -2.30 12.30
C LEU A 71 23.51 -1.54 11.05
N ARG A 72 22.21 -1.53 10.75
CA ARG A 72 21.68 -0.84 9.57
C ARG A 72 21.86 0.69 9.66
N ARG A 73 21.65 1.28 10.84
CA ARG A 73 21.95 2.70 11.07
C ARG A 73 23.40 3.03 10.74
N LYS A 74 24.37 2.23 11.26
CA LYS A 74 25.79 2.40 10.96
C LYS A 74 26.10 2.29 9.46
N GLN A 75 25.54 1.28 8.79
CA GLN A 75 25.79 1.03 7.37
C GLN A 75 25.16 2.06 6.45
N LEU A 76 23.94 2.52 6.75
CA LEU A 76 23.17 3.43 5.90
C LEU A 76 23.38 4.90 6.25
N GLY A 77 23.83 5.21 7.48
CA GLY A 77 23.93 6.57 8.02
C GLY A 77 22.56 7.19 8.32
N ARG A 78 21.53 6.36 8.53
CA ARG A 78 20.17 6.79 8.89
C ARG A 78 19.40 5.66 9.54
N ASP A 79 18.33 6.03 10.27
CA ASP A 79 17.42 5.06 10.87
C ASP A 79 16.43 4.49 9.86
N GLN A 80 15.92 3.30 10.16
CA GLN A 80 14.77 2.73 9.47
C GLN A 80 13.52 3.54 9.82
N ARG A 81 12.74 3.92 8.79
CA ARG A 81 11.47 4.64 8.97
C ARG A 81 10.29 3.70 9.21
N ILE A 82 10.42 2.44 8.81
CA ILE A 82 9.46 1.37 9.08
C ILE A 82 10.23 0.20 9.68
N VAL A 83 9.73 -0.33 10.79
CA VAL A 83 10.18 -1.60 11.37
C VAL A 83 9.03 -2.58 11.25
N HIS A 84 9.26 -3.68 10.54
CA HIS A 84 8.24 -4.67 10.24
C HIS A 84 8.33 -5.85 11.19
N ARG A 85 7.18 -6.29 11.75
CA ARG A 85 7.04 -7.42 12.65
C ARG A 85 5.93 -8.34 12.19
N TYR A 86 6.09 -9.64 12.41
CA TYR A 86 5.10 -10.68 12.14
C TYR A 86 4.53 -11.24 13.43
N TYR A 87 3.23 -11.44 13.46
CA TYR A 87 2.53 -12.07 14.59
C TYR A 87 1.60 -13.17 14.08
N PRO A 88 1.65 -14.38 14.69
CA PRO A 88 0.71 -15.44 14.35
C PRO A 88 -0.70 -15.06 14.78
N TRP A 89 -1.71 -15.69 14.18
CA TRP A 89 -3.12 -15.41 14.49
C TRP A 89 -3.44 -15.47 15.99
N THR A 90 -2.94 -16.50 16.68
CA THR A 90 -3.16 -16.71 18.11
C THR A 90 -2.09 -16.11 19.01
N GLY A 91 -1.01 -15.58 18.44
CA GLY A 91 0.08 -14.93 19.17
C GLY A 91 0.02 -13.43 18.96
N TYR A 92 -0.94 -12.77 19.54
CA TYR A 92 -1.22 -11.35 19.37
C TYR A 92 0.03 -10.46 19.52
N ALA A 93 0.00 -9.29 18.86
CA ALA A 93 1.01 -8.27 19.11
C ALA A 93 1.10 -7.96 20.62
N PRO A 94 2.29 -7.71 21.17
CA PRO A 94 2.45 -7.27 22.55
C PRO A 94 1.75 -5.92 22.77
N VAL A 95 1.58 -5.50 23.98
CA VAL A 95 1.01 -4.19 24.32
C VAL A 95 1.96 -3.03 24.02
N SER A 96 3.22 -3.33 23.76
CA SER A 96 4.25 -2.36 23.37
C SER A 96 5.36 -3.05 22.56
N GLU A 97 6.06 -2.26 21.75
CA GLU A 97 7.25 -2.68 20.96
C GLU A 97 8.42 -1.75 21.30
N PRO A 98 9.07 -1.95 22.46
CA PRO A 98 10.11 -1.03 22.96
C PRO A 98 11.37 -1.02 22.08
N GLU A 99 11.67 -2.11 21.37
CA GLU A 99 12.80 -2.19 20.44
C GLU A 99 12.55 -1.37 19.14
N VAL A 100 11.29 -1.04 18.83
CA VAL A 100 10.96 -0.22 17.65
C VAL A 100 11.12 1.25 18.02
N PRO A 101 12.06 2.00 17.39
CA PRO A 101 12.32 3.38 17.73
C PRO A 101 11.05 4.25 17.69
N PRO A 102 10.90 5.24 18.58
CA PRO A 102 9.69 6.08 18.62
C PRO A 102 9.38 6.82 17.32
N GLY A 103 10.42 7.19 16.54
CA GLY A 103 10.28 7.87 15.25
C GLY A 103 9.99 6.95 14.06
N ALA A 104 9.98 5.63 14.25
CA ALA A 104 9.68 4.66 13.21
C ALA A 104 8.19 4.28 13.24
N VAL A 105 7.63 4.02 12.06
CA VAL A 105 6.32 3.39 11.91
C VAL A 105 6.48 1.89 12.19
N LEU A 106 5.62 1.33 13.01
CA LEU A 106 5.53 -0.11 13.18
C LEU A 106 4.64 -0.68 12.07
N MET A 107 5.18 -1.60 11.27
CA MET A 107 4.38 -2.41 10.35
C MET A 107 4.14 -3.78 10.97
N VAL A 108 2.88 -4.13 11.11
CA VAL A 108 2.42 -5.41 11.68
C VAL A 108 1.87 -6.27 10.56
N SER A 109 2.53 -7.37 10.23
CA SER A 109 1.89 -8.45 9.48
C SER A 109 1.28 -9.43 10.48
N TRP A 110 -0.03 -9.48 10.49
CA TRP A 110 -0.80 -10.39 11.32
C TRP A 110 -1.33 -11.55 10.48
N ASP A 111 -1.03 -12.78 10.88
CA ASP A 111 -1.51 -13.97 10.20
C ASP A 111 -3.03 -13.92 10.05
N GLY A 112 -3.51 -14.59 9.02
CA GLY A 112 -4.92 -14.87 8.88
C GLY A 112 -5.32 -16.20 9.49
N THR A 113 -6.56 -16.55 9.29
CA THR A 113 -7.13 -17.86 9.59
C THR A 113 -8.21 -18.17 8.56
N PHE A 114 -8.77 -19.38 8.57
CA PHE A 114 -9.87 -19.73 7.67
C PHE A 114 -11.00 -18.70 7.74
N HIS A 115 -11.43 -18.20 6.59
CA HIS A 115 -12.40 -17.10 6.49
C HIS A 115 -13.72 -17.38 7.24
N LYS A 116 -14.15 -18.66 7.29
CA LYS A 116 -15.38 -19.08 7.98
C LYS A 116 -15.34 -18.77 9.48
N ARG A 117 -14.16 -18.83 10.13
CA ARG A 117 -14.02 -18.49 11.55
C ARG A 117 -14.33 -17.02 11.81
N ILE A 118 -13.83 -16.14 10.92
CA ILE A 118 -14.03 -14.70 11.03
C ILE A 118 -15.46 -14.34 10.62
N THR A 119 -15.94 -14.83 9.47
CA THR A 119 -17.28 -14.47 8.97
C THR A 119 -18.42 -14.96 9.83
N SER A 120 -18.23 -16.03 10.61
CA SER A 120 -19.20 -16.53 11.58
C SER A 120 -19.20 -15.78 12.93
N GLY A 121 -18.27 -14.88 13.17
CA GLY A 121 -18.11 -14.16 14.44
C GLY A 121 -17.30 -14.92 15.52
N ARG A 122 -16.87 -16.16 15.25
CA ARG A 122 -16.12 -16.96 16.25
C ARG A 122 -14.77 -16.34 16.63
N SER A 123 -14.26 -15.45 15.80
CA SER A 123 -12.97 -14.78 16.00
C SER A 123 -13.09 -13.33 16.48
N ASP A 124 -14.31 -12.84 16.78
CA ASP A 124 -14.50 -11.42 17.13
C ASP A 124 -13.72 -11.01 18.39
N ARG A 125 -13.69 -11.88 19.40
CA ARG A 125 -12.90 -11.64 20.63
C ARG A 125 -11.41 -11.51 20.33
N ASP A 126 -10.86 -12.37 19.47
CA ASP A 126 -9.43 -12.34 19.11
C ASP A 126 -9.13 -11.06 18.33
N ILE A 127 -10.03 -10.65 17.44
CA ILE A 127 -9.90 -9.44 16.64
C ILE A 127 -9.97 -8.20 17.53
N ALA A 128 -10.93 -8.14 18.45
CA ALA A 128 -11.08 -7.05 19.42
C ALA A 128 -9.85 -6.91 20.32
N LEU A 129 -9.32 -8.04 20.83
CA LEU A 129 -8.09 -8.04 21.63
C LEU A 129 -6.88 -7.49 20.85
N MET A 130 -6.72 -7.90 19.60
CA MET A 130 -5.65 -7.37 18.74
C MET A 130 -5.84 -5.86 18.50
N ALA A 131 -7.06 -5.42 18.20
CA ALA A 131 -7.39 -4.02 18.00
C ALA A 131 -7.06 -3.18 19.24
N THR A 132 -7.48 -3.60 20.43
CA THR A 132 -7.20 -2.94 21.71
C THR A 132 -5.71 -2.83 21.97
N ARG A 133 -4.92 -3.89 21.71
CA ARG A 133 -3.46 -3.87 21.89
C ARG A 133 -2.78 -2.88 20.96
N LEU A 134 -3.15 -2.88 19.66
CA LEU A 134 -2.58 -1.94 18.70
C LEU A 134 -3.00 -0.50 19.00
N ALA A 135 -4.25 -0.26 19.41
CA ALA A 135 -4.71 1.05 19.86
C ALA A 135 -3.88 1.57 21.04
N GLY A 136 -3.62 0.69 22.02
CA GLY A 136 -2.85 1.00 23.23
C GLY A 136 -1.40 1.39 22.99
N MET A 137 -0.79 1.01 21.87
CA MET A 137 0.58 1.40 21.51
C MET A 137 0.74 2.91 21.23
N ARG A 138 -0.34 3.64 20.98
CA ARG A 138 -0.39 5.11 20.77
C ARG A 138 0.62 5.65 19.76
N ARG A 139 0.95 4.85 18.75
CA ARG A 139 1.85 5.20 17.64
C ARG A 139 1.20 4.84 16.31
N PRO A 140 1.56 5.49 15.18
CA PRO A 140 1.09 5.07 13.87
C PRO A 140 1.54 3.65 13.53
N ILE A 141 0.59 2.81 13.10
CA ILE A 141 0.80 1.40 12.78
C ILE A 141 0.28 1.12 11.38
N MET A 142 1.04 0.42 10.56
CA MET A 142 0.59 -0.19 9.32
C MET A 142 0.18 -1.63 9.61
N LEU A 143 -1.11 -1.96 9.55
CA LEU A 143 -1.60 -3.32 9.76
C LEU A 143 -1.81 -4.02 8.42
N ARG A 144 -1.08 -5.08 8.20
CA ARG A 144 -1.15 -5.95 7.04
C ARG A 144 -1.66 -7.33 7.50
N TRP A 145 -2.98 -7.51 7.43
CA TRP A 145 -3.61 -8.76 7.83
C TRP A 145 -3.78 -9.70 6.64
N GLY A 146 -3.56 -11.00 6.84
CA GLY A 146 -3.85 -12.04 5.87
C GLY A 146 -3.26 -11.75 4.49
N TRP A 147 -1.99 -11.40 4.48
CA TRP A 147 -1.25 -11.00 3.27
C TRP A 147 -1.08 -12.16 2.29
N GLU A 148 -0.79 -11.83 1.03
CA GLU A 148 -0.56 -12.81 -0.04
C GLU A 148 -1.73 -13.78 -0.26
N MET A 149 -2.94 -13.34 0.01
CA MET A 149 -4.18 -14.12 -0.03
C MET A 149 -4.48 -14.77 -1.40
N ASN A 150 -3.80 -14.31 -2.44
CA ASN A 150 -3.81 -14.89 -3.78
C ASN A 150 -2.76 -15.99 -3.98
N GLY A 151 -2.14 -16.46 -2.90
CA GLY A 151 -1.25 -17.62 -2.85
C GLY A 151 -1.98 -18.95 -2.67
N ASN A 152 -1.22 -19.99 -2.28
CA ASN A 152 -1.71 -21.33 -1.91
C ASN A 152 -0.88 -21.96 -0.78
N TRP A 153 -0.28 -21.11 0.07
CA TRP A 153 0.65 -21.52 1.13
C TRP A 153 0.19 -21.17 2.54
N PHE A 154 -0.92 -20.42 2.68
CA PHE A 154 -1.48 -20.02 3.98
C PHE A 154 -2.93 -20.44 4.15
N ASP A 155 -3.37 -20.71 5.38
CA ASP A 155 -4.75 -21.06 5.71
C ASP A 155 -5.79 -20.01 5.28
N TRP A 156 -5.39 -18.75 5.18
CA TRP A 156 -6.24 -17.63 4.75
C TRP A 156 -6.24 -17.39 3.24
N ASP A 157 -5.51 -18.18 2.46
CA ASP A 157 -5.49 -18.05 1.01
C ASP A 157 -6.83 -18.46 0.40
N GLY A 158 -7.22 -17.83 -0.70
CA GLY A 158 -8.42 -18.20 -1.42
C GLY A 158 -8.43 -19.67 -1.86
N ALA A 159 -7.24 -20.23 -2.15
CA ALA A 159 -7.05 -21.64 -2.49
C ALA A 159 -7.57 -22.58 -1.40
N HIS A 160 -7.40 -22.23 -0.13
CA HIS A 160 -7.85 -23.01 1.04
C HIS A 160 -9.24 -22.60 1.55
N ASN A 161 -9.85 -21.58 0.95
CA ASN A 161 -11.14 -21.02 1.35
C ASN A 161 -12.20 -21.11 0.24
N GLY A 162 -12.28 -22.27 -0.41
CA GLY A 162 -13.29 -22.59 -1.40
C GLY A 162 -13.08 -21.94 -2.76
N ARG A 163 -11.85 -21.50 -3.07
CA ARG A 163 -11.46 -20.86 -4.34
C ARG A 163 -12.31 -19.62 -4.64
N LYS A 164 -12.59 -18.83 -3.60
CA LYS A 164 -13.42 -17.62 -3.67
C LYS A 164 -12.82 -16.50 -2.84
N ALA A 165 -12.75 -15.32 -3.41
CA ALA A 165 -12.28 -14.12 -2.72
C ALA A 165 -13.32 -13.53 -1.75
N SER A 166 -14.61 -13.87 -1.91
CA SER A 166 -15.70 -13.24 -1.14
C SER A 166 -15.58 -13.45 0.38
N GLY A 167 -15.05 -14.60 0.81
CA GLY A 167 -14.81 -14.88 2.23
C GLY A 167 -13.74 -13.95 2.82
N TYR A 168 -12.64 -13.72 2.08
CA TYR A 168 -11.59 -12.79 2.45
C TYR A 168 -12.12 -11.35 2.58
N ILE A 169 -12.86 -10.87 1.59
CA ILE A 169 -13.45 -9.52 1.61
C ILE A 169 -14.37 -9.33 2.81
N LYS A 170 -15.25 -10.32 3.08
CA LYS A 170 -16.16 -10.28 4.25
C LYS A 170 -15.37 -10.26 5.57
N SER A 171 -14.31 -11.07 5.67
CA SER A 171 -13.42 -11.12 6.84
C SER A 171 -12.71 -9.78 7.05
N TRP A 172 -12.12 -9.21 6.01
CA TRP A 172 -11.47 -7.91 6.04
C TRP A 172 -12.40 -6.81 6.56
N ARG A 173 -13.59 -6.69 5.96
CA ARG A 173 -14.59 -5.66 6.34
C ARG A 173 -15.10 -5.84 7.77
N ARG A 174 -15.24 -7.10 8.24
CA ARG A 174 -15.60 -7.37 9.62
C ARG A 174 -14.51 -6.93 10.59
N MET A 175 -13.26 -7.26 10.30
CA MET A 175 -12.12 -6.86 11.12
C MET A 175 -11.97 -5.34 11.17
N HIS A 176 -12.06 -4.68 10.02
CA HIS A 176 -12.01 -3.22 9.93
C HIS A 176 -13.10 -2.57 10.81
N ARG A 177 -14.32 -3.12 10.81
CA ARG A 177 -15.42 -2.65 11.67
C ARG A 177 -15.08 -2.82 13.15
N ILE A 178 -14.63 -4.01 13.59
CA ILE A 178 -14.27 -4.29 14.99
C ILE A 178 -13.13 -3.37 15.45
N PHE A 179 -12.09 -3.19 14.64
CA PHE A 179 -10.99 -2.27 14.97
C PHE A 179 -11.46 -0.83 15.18
N ARG A 180 -12.43 -0.38 14.37
CA ARG A 180 -13.03 0.94 14.54
C ARG A 180 -13.86 1.03 15.82
N GLU A 181 -14.62 -0.01 16.15
CA GLU A 181 -15.43 -0.12 17.39
C GLU A 181 -14.54 -0.10 18.64
N GLU A 182 -13.35 -0.76 18.57
CA GLU A 182 -12.35 -0.76 19.64
C GLU A 182 -11.48 0.52 19.68
N GLY A 183 -11.76 1.51 18.83
CA GLY A 183 -11.06 2.79 18.85
C GLY A 183 -9.62 2.76 18.34
N ALA A 184 -9.23 1.78 17.51
CA ALA A 184 -7.89 1.64 16.94
C ALA A 184 -7.64 2.65 15.80
N THR A 185 -7.75 3.94 16.08
CA THR A 185 -7.64 5.05 15.11
C THR A 185 -6.21 5.32 14.63
N ASN A 186 -5.23 4.74 15.31
CA ASN A 186 -3.80 4.81 14.96
C ASN A 186 -3.36 3.75 13.93
N VAL A 187 -4.29 2.91 13.45
CA VAL A 187 -4.01 1.80 12.54
C VAL A 187 -4.36 2.19 11.10
N ALA A 188 -3.35 2.17 10.21
CA ALA A 188 -3.50 2.26 8.77
C ALA A 188 -3.62 0.85 8.17
N TRP A 189 -4.67 0.60 7.38
CA TRP A 189 -4.96 -0.70 6.78
C TRP A 189 -4.18 -0.91 5.49
N VAL A 190 -3.30 -1.93 5.46
CA VAL A 190 -2.47 -2.30 4.32
C VAL A 190 -2.99 -3.58 3.69
N TRP A 191 -3.69 -3.46 2.57
CA TRP A 191 -4.08 -4.62 1.78
C TRP A 191 -2.90 -5.07 0.90
N GLY A 192 -2.42 -6.31 1.08
CA GLY A 192 -1.12 -6.75 0.55
C GLY A 192 -1.13 -8.10 -0.16
N PRO A 193 -1.49 -8.17 -1.46
CA PRO A 193 -1.36 -9.38 -2.25
C PRO A 193 0.10 -9.74 -2.55
N ASN A 194 0.32 -10.99 -2.98
CA ASN A 194 1.53 -11.38 -3.66
C ASN A 194 1.53 -10.83 -5.10
N TRP A 195 2.71 -10.54 -5.64
CA TRP A 195 2.86 -9.96 -6.99
C TRP A 195 2.27 -10.86 -8.09
N ASN A 196 2.30 -12.17 -7.90
CA ASN A 196 1.69 -13.16 -8.79
C ASN A 196 0.76 -14.09 -8.00
N SER A 197 -0.21 -14.65 -8.67
CA SER A 197 -1.16 -15.58 -8.05
C SER A 197 -0.64 -17.01 -8.06
N GLY A 198 -0.91 -17.73 -7.00
CA GLY A 198 -0.67 -19.16 -6.89
C GLY A 198 -1.96 -19.90 -6.48
N PRO A 199 -2.66 -20.63 -7.39
CA PRO A 199 -2.42 -20.78 -8.82
C PRO A 199 -2.78 -19.52 -9.64
N ASP A 200 -2.16 -19.37 -10.81
CA ASP A 200 -2.46 -18.30 -11.77
C ASP A 200 -3.70 -18.67 -12.59
N VAL A 201 -4.85 -18.37 -12.04
CA VAL A 201 -6.18 -18.63 -12.63
C VAL A 201 -7.11 -17.44 -12.36
N SER A 202 -8.15 -17.29 -13.16
CA SER A 202 -9.03 -16.11 -13.14
C SER A 202 -9.66 -15.80 -11.78
N TRP A 203 -10.10 -16.82 -11.03
CA TRP A 203 -10.71 -16.62 -9.72
C TRP A 203 -9.70 -16.14 -8.67
N ASN A 204 -8.39 -16.41 -8.86
CA ASN A 204 -7.32 -16.09 -7.89
C ASN A 204 -6.56 -14.80 -8.21
N ARG A 205 -7.00 -14.01 -9.17
CA ARG A 205 -6.40 -12.71 -9.46
C ARG A 205 -6.51 -11.80 -8.24
N PHE A 206 -5.45 -11.06 -7.92
CA PHE A 206 -5.42 -10.20 -6.72
C PHE A 206 -6.58 -9.21 -6.69
N GLN A 207 -7.01 -8.67 -7.84
CA GLN A 207 -8.12 -7.71 -7.91
C GLN A 207 -9.42 -8.24 -7.29
N ASN A 208 -9.65 -9.55 -7.37
CA ASN A 208 -10.85 -10.17 -6.81
C ASN A 208 -10.93 -10.07 -5.27
N TYR A 209 -9.78 -9.90 -4.60
CA TYR A 209 -9.68 -9.84 -3.14
C TYR A 209 -9.75 -8.42 -2.58
N TYR A 210 -9.85 -7.41 -3.43
CA TYR A 210 -9.84 -6.03 -2.98
C TYR A 210 -11.09 -5.67 -2.17
N PRO A 211 -10.97 -5.27 -0.89
CA PRO A 211 -12.14 -5.06 -0.03
C PRO A 211 -12.89 -3.75 -0.30
N GLY A 212 -12.33 -2.87 -1.12
CA GLY A 212 -12.86 -1.56 -1.47
C GLY A 212 -12.10 -0.41 -0.81
N ASP A 213 -12.13 0.76 -1.45
CA ASP A 213 -11.32 1.93 -1.09
C ASP A 213 -11.57 2.43 0.34
N SER A 214 -12.80 2.31 0.85
CA SER A 214 -13.15 2.74 2.22
C SER A 214 -12.53 1.88 3.33
N TYR A 215 -11.96 0.73 2.96
CA TYR A 215 -11.40 -0.25 3.89
C TYR A 215 -9.89 -0.39 3.78
N VAL A 216 -9.25 0.42 2.93
CA VAL A 216 -7.81 0.33 2.63
C VAL A 216 -7.19 1.70 2.65
N ASP A 217 -6.16 1.89 3.45
CA ASP A 217 -5.36 3.11 3.50
C ASP A 217 -4.14 3.03 2.57
N TRP A 218 -3.50 1.87 2.52
CA TRP A 218 -2.34 1.56 1.70
C TRP A 218 -2.55 0.27 0.92
N VAL A 219 -2.10 0.24 -0.33
CA VAL A 219 -1.98 -1.00 -1.07
C VAL A 219 -0.55 -1.50 -0.97
N GLY A 220 -0.41 -2.69 -0.37
CA GLY A 220 0.86 -3.40 -0.27
C GLY A 220 1.09 -4.34 -1.44
N VAL A 221 2.32 -4.83 -1.55
CA VAL A 221 2.67 -5.94 -2.42
C VAL A 221 3.89 -6.66 -1.89
N SER A 222 3.88 -8.00 -1.94
CA SER A 222 5.07 -8.82 -1.77
C SER A 222 5.64 -9.17 -3.13
N GLY A 223 6.94 -8.99 -3.32
CA GLY A 223 7.63 -9.36 -4.55
C GLY A 223 9.13 -9.49 -4.36
N TYR A 224 9.66 -10.66 -4.73
CA TYR A 224 11.06 -11.02 -4.55
C TYR A 224 11.72 -11.35 -5.88
N ASN A 225 12.99 -11.00 -5.99
CA ASN A 225 13.83 -11.49 -7.07
C ASN A 225 14.40 -12.87 -6.72
N PHE A 226 13.65 -13.92 -7.05
CA PHE A 226 14.10 -15.30 -6.90
C PHE A 226 14.73 -15.89 -8.17
N SER A 227 14.25 -15.44 -9.35
CA SER A 227 14.60 -16.01 -10.65
C SER A 227 14.94 -14.92 -11.67
N ARG A 228 15.52 -13.80 -11.22
CA ARG A 228 15.88 -12.61 -12.00
C ARG A 228 14.72 -11.71 -12.39
N GLU A 229 13.61 -11.76 -11.66
CA GLU A 229 12.49 -10.84 -11.84
C GLU A 229 12.94 -9.38 -11.66
N SER A 230 12.52 -8.52 -12.57
CA SER A 230 12.79 -7.09 -12.46
C SER A 230 11.82 -6.42 -11.49
N PRO A 231 12.18 -5.28 -10.85
CA PRO A 231 11.24 -4.50 -10.06
C PRO A 231 9.98 -4.09 -10.85
N ARG A 232 10.11 -3.81 -12.15
CA ARG A 232 8.98 -3.51 -13.03
C ARG A 232 8.04 -4.71 -13.16
N THR A 233 8.57 -5.90 -13.39
CA THR A 233 7.78 -7.13 -13.47
C THR A 233 7.01 -7.40 -12.18
N LEU A 234 7.67 -7.21 -11.03
CA LEU A 234 7.07 -7.48 -9.72
C LEU A 234 5.97 -6.49 -9.33
N PHE A 235 6.13 -5.20 -9.65
CA PHE A 235 5.32 -4.18 -8.99
C PHE A 235 4.41 -3.39 -9.92
N THR A 236 4.70 -3.32 -11.23
CA THR A 236 3.90 -2.53 -12.16
C THR A 236 2.42 -2.94 -12.18
N PRO A 237 2.03 -4.23 -12.17
CA PRO A 237 0.62 -4.60 -12.18
C PRO A 237 -0.18 -4.03 -11.01
N ILE A 238 0.40 -3.96 -9.82
CA ILE A 238 -0.24 -3.37 -8.63
C ILE A 238 -0.25 -1.84 -8.70
N VAL A 239 0.86 -1.24 -9.14
CA VAL A 239 0.97 0.21 -9.29
C VAL A 239 -0.05 0.74 -10.31
N ASP A 240 -0.18 0.08 -11.46
CA ASP A 240 -1.13 0.48 -12.51
C ASP A 240 -2.58 0.33 -12.03
N ALA A 241 -2.88 -0.73 -11.26
CA ALA A 241 -4.23 -0.97 -10.79
C ALA A 241 -4.67 0.00 -9.67
N TYR A 242 -3.76 0.45 -8.81
CA TYR A 242 -4.13 1.17 -7.57
C TYR A 242 -3.36 2.46 -7.33
N GLY A 243 -2.21 2.69 -7.96
CA GLY A 243 -1.32 3.82 -7.65
C GLY A 243 -1.91 5.21 -7.93
N GLY A 244 -2.93 5.31 -8.79
CA GLY A 244 -3.66 6.55 -9.03
C GLY A 244 -4.64 6.94 -7.91
N ARG A 245 -4.95 6.03 -6.97
CA ARG A 245 -5.96 6.27 -5.90
C ARG A 245 -5.52 5.88 -4.50
N LYS A 246 -4.48 5.08 -4.37
CA LYS A 246 -3.92 4.63 -3.09
C LYS A 246 -2.41 4.73 -3.08
N PRO A 247 -1.79 5.12 -1.97
CA PRO A 247 -0.36 5.00 -1.81
C PRO A 247 0.06 3.52 -1.80
N ILE A 248 1.20 3.25 -2.42
CA ILE A 248 1.74 1.89 -2.55
C ILE A 248 2.87 1.69 -1.55
N VAL A 249 2.88 0.56 -0.88
CA VAL A 249 4.03 0.07 -0.12
C VAL A 249 4.53 -1.24 -0.71
N LEU A 250 5.81 -1.30 -1.07
CA LEU A 250 6.47 -2.58 -1.33
C LEU A 250 6.69 -3.25 0.04
N ALA A 251 5.67 -4.01 0.48
CA ALA A 251 5.52 -4.45 1.86
C ALA A 251 6.50 -5.55 2.24
N GLU A 252 6.90 -6.33 1.24
CA GLU A 252 7.99 -7.30 1.32
C GLU A 252 8.73 -7.31 -0.01
N THR A 253 10.02 -6.99 0.03
CA THR A 253 10.86 -7.12 -1.15
C THR A 253 12.30 -7.43 -0.78
N ALA A 254 12.95 -8.25 -1.59
CA ALA A 254 14.37 -8.51 -1.51
C ALA A 254 14.86 -9.15 -2.81
N ALA A 255 16.18 -9.28 -2.92
CA ALA A 255 16.83 -10.06 -3.97
C ALA A 255 17.78 -11.09 -3.35
N ILE A 256 17.81 -12.29 -3.91
CA ILE A 256 18.89 -13.24 -3.67
C ILE A 256 20.00 -13.03 -4.69
N GLY A 257 21.22 -13.43 -4.36
CA GLY A 257 22.34 -13.42 -5.30
C GLY A 257 22.26 -14.61 -6.25
N HIS A 258 22.44 -14.36 -7.54
CA HIS A 258 22.57 -15.40 -8.59
C HIS A 258 24.02 -15.42 -9.14
N GLY A 259 25.00 -15.65 -8.27
CA GLY A 259 26.42 -15.48 -8.57
C GLY A 259 26.96 -14.13 -8.12
N ARG A 260 28.19 -13.79 -8.52
CA ARG A 260 28.83 -12.54 -8.08
C ARG A 260 28.08 -11.32 -8.60
N ASN A 261 27.87 -10.34 -7.71
CA ASN A 261 27.41 -8.97 -8.02
C ASN A 261 26.01 -8.83 -8.66
N THR A 262 25.11 -9.81 -8.50
CA THR A 262 23.78 -9.72 -9.12
C THR A 262 22.78 -8.93 -8.28
N LYS A 263 22.98 -8.85 -6.96
CA LYS A 263 22.08 -8.12 -6.05
C LYS A 263 22.20 -6.61 -6.22
N ALA A 264 23.41 -6.08 -6.35
CA ALA A 264 23.65 -4.64 -6.53
C ALA A 264 22.95 -4.05 -7.77
N PRO A 265 23.03 -4.65 -8.98
CA PRO A 265 22.25 -4.17 -10.13
C PRO A 265 20.75 -4.19 -9.90
N TRP A 266 20.23 -5.19 -9.19
CA TRP A 266 18.80 -5.25 -8.89
C TRP A 266 18.36 -4.13 -7.94
N ILE A 267 19.15 -3.87 -6.87
CA ILE A 267 18.90 -2.75 -5.94
C ILE A 267 18.91 -1.41 -6.70
N ARG A 268 19.86 -1.20 -7.61
CA ARG A 268 19.90 0.01 -8.44
C ARG A 268 18.63 0.15 -9.30
N ARG A 269 18.17 -0.93 -9.94
CA ARG A 269 16.91 -0.94 -10.71
C ARG A 269 15.70 -0.65 -9.82
N LEU A 270 15.65 -1.23 -8.61
CA LEU A 270 14.60 -0.92 -7.64
C LEU A 270 14.57 0.57 -7.28
N SER A 271 15.74 1.13 -6.97
CA SER A 271 15.88 2.56 -6.66
C SER A 271 15.37 3.45 -7.80
N THR A 272 15.73 3.14 -9.04
CA THR A 272 15.26 3.87 -10.24
C THR A 272 13.76 3.72 -10.43
N TYR A 273 13.22 2.50 -10.26
CA TYR A 273 11.79 2.24 -10.39
C TYR A 273 10.97 3.02 -9.36
N VAL A 274 11.39 3.00 -8.10
CA VAL A 274 10.74 3.75 -7.01
C VAL A 274 10.83 5.26 -7.26
N ALA A 275 11.97 5.75 -7.75
CA ALA A 275 12.14 7.18 -8.07
C ALA A 275 11.17 7.63 -9.18
N ALA A 276 10.94 6.79 -10.19
CA ALA A 276 10.04 7.06 -11.31
C ALA A 276 8.55 6.83 -10.99
N THR A 277 8.21 6.31 -9.79
CA THR A 277 6.84 5.93 -9.42
C THR A 277 6.40 6.70 -8.17
N PRO A 278 5.87 7.94 -8.30
CA PRO A 278 5.55 8.81 -7.15
C PRO A 278 4.56 8.21 -6.14
N SER A 279 3.68 7.31 -6.57
CA SER A 279 2.70 6.64 -5.71
C SER A 279 3.29 5.61 -4.75
N ILE A 280 4.53 5.13 -4.98
CA ILE A 280 5.21 4.26 -4.02
C ILE A 280 5.68 5.11 -2.85
N GLY A 281 4.99 5.04 -1.72
CA GLY A 281 5.29 5.80 -0.50
C GLY A 281 6.18 5.06 0.51
N ALA A 282 6.42 3.76 0.30
CA ALA A 282 7.27 2.99 1.20
C ALA A 282 7.89 1.75 0.52
N VAL A 283 9.07 1.38 1.01
CA VAL A 283 9.76 0.12 0.66
C VAL A 283 10.21 -0.55 1.95
N VAL A 284 9.79 -1.79 2.15
CA VAL A 284 10.17 -2.62 3.29
C VAL A 284 11.02 -3.79 2.80
N TRP A 285 12.30 -3.72 3.08
CA TRP A 285 13.23 -4.78 2.70
C TRP A 285 13.10 -5.99 3.65
N PHE A 286 12.96 -7.18 3.09
CA PHE A 286 12.95 -8.42 3.86
C PHE A 286 14.40 -8.83 4.18
N ASP A 287 14.91 -8.30 5.28
CA ASP A 287 16.33 -8.33 5.65
C ASP A 287 16.62 -9.49 6.61
N THR A 288 16.84 -10.65 6.04
CA THR A 288 17.10 -11.86 6.84
C THR A 288 18.08 -12.82 6.15
N ASP A 289 18.86 -13.49 6.96
CA ASP A 289 19.63 -14.70 6.64
C ASP A 289 19.22 -15.87 7.54
N ASN A 290 18.10 -15.73 8.25
CA ASN A 290 17.62 -16.65 9.28
C ASN A 290 16.18 -17.14 9.03
N GLN A 291 15.77 -17.20 7.76
CA GLN A 291 14.44 -17.72 7.43
C GLN A 291 14.44 -19.24 7.49
N LYS A 292 13.52 -19.81 8.31
CA LYS A 292 13.34 -21.27 8.41
C LYS A 292 12.98 -21.89 7.07
N GLY A 293 13.51 -23.08 6.80
CA GLY A 293 13.19 -23.85 5.59
C GLY A 293 13.90 -23.40 4.31
N THR A 294 14.83 -22.44 4.39
CA THR A 294 15.62 -22.01 3.24
C THR A 294 17.02 -21.56 3.65
N SER A 295 17.99 -21.76 2.75
CA SER A 295 19.35 -21.20 2.84
C SER A 295 19.47 -19.82 2.19
N ARG A 296 18.38 -19.22 1.75
CA ARG A 296 18.40 -17.93 1.05
C ARG A 296 18.87 -16.81 1.97
N ASN A 297 19.79 -16.00 1.45
CA ASN A 297 20.26 -14.80 2.13
C ASN A 297 19.70 -13.56 1.45
N PHE A 298 18.77 -12.91 2.14
CA PHE A 298 18.07 -11.70 1.66
C PHE A 298 18.72 -10.41 2.13
N ARG A 299 19.80 -10.47 2.94
CA ARG A 299 20.47 -9.29 3.44
C ARG A 299 20.96 -8.39 2.28
N PRO A 300 20.87 -7.05 2.43
CA PRO A 300 21.41 -6.12 1.42
C PRO A 300 22.93 -5.97 1.50
N ASP A 301 23.59 -6.52 2.52
CA ASP A 301 25.04 -6.47 2.77
C ASP A 301 25.75 -7.82 2.55
N THR A 302 25.32 -8.59 1.55
CA THR A 302 25.96 -9.86 1.18
C THR A 302 27.34 -9.66 0.55
N ASP A 303 27.58 -8.51 -0.01
CA ASP A 303 28.84 -8.03 -0.58
C ASP A 303 28.89 -6.49 -0.55
N ASP A 304 30.06 -5.92 -0.74
CA ASP A 304 30.29 -4.46 -0.66
C ASP A 304 29.51 -3.68 -1.71
N GLU A 305 29.35 -4.25 -2.93
CA GLU A 305 28.62 -3.59 -4.01
C GLU A 305 27.10 -3.54 -3.71
N ALA A 306 26.54 -4.62 -3.16
CA ALA A 306 25.14 -4.67 -2.76
C ALA A 306 24.87 -3.66 -1.64
N LEU A 307 25.76 -3.62 -0.62
CA LEU A 307 25.66 -2.63 0.46
C LEU A 307 25.79 -1.19 -0.06
N ALA A 308 26.75 -0.93 -0.95
CA ALA A 308 26.94 0.40 -1.53
C ALA A 308 25.72 0.84 -2.34
N ALA A 309 25.11 -0.08 -3.14
CA ALA A 309 23.90 0.20 -3.90
C ALA A 309 22.71 0.50 -2.96
N TYR A 310 22.54 -0.29 -1.90
CA TYR A 310 21.47 -0.10 -0.92
C TYR A 310 21.64 1.19 -0.13
N ARG A 311 22.89 1.52 0.29
CA ARG A 311 23.22 2.79 0.95
C ARG A 311 22.93 4.00 0.04
N LYS A 312 23.27 3.91 -1.26
CA LYS A 312 22.97 4.97 -2.23
C LYS A 312 21.44 5.16 -2.38
N MET A 313 20.69 4.10 -2.48
CA MET A 313 19.22 4.14 -2.49
C MET A 313 18.67 4.81 -1.23
N ALA A 314 19.11 4.34 -0.04
CA ALA A 314 18.66 4.85 1.24
C ALA A 314 18.92 6.35 1.44
N ARG A 315 20.02 6.87 0.91
CA ARG A 315 20.42 8.29 1.01
C ARG A 315 19.87 9.19 -0.09
N SER A 316 19.18 8.63 -1.07
CA SER A 316 18.58 9.45 -2.13
C SER A 316 17.48 10.36 -1.59
N THR A 317 17.24 11.50 -2.25
CA THR A 317 16.19 12.45 -1.89
C THR A 317 14.79 11.83 -1.91
N ARG A 318 14.62 10.74 -2.66
CA ARG A 318 13.37 9.97 -2.73
C ARG A 318 13.02 9.34 -1.38
N PHE A 319 14.02 8.91 -0.61
CA PHE A 319 13.87 8.25 0.69
C PHE A 319 14.10 9.17 1.89
N SER A 320 14.04 10.47 1.70
CA SER A 320 14.16 11.48 2.78
C SER A 320 12.83 11.72 3.54
N GLY A 321 11.80 10.93 3.29
CA GLY A 321 10.47 11.04 3.89
C GLY A 321 10.35 10.51 5.32
#